data_0691fe7a0aef83326c5d7cbb21bcf3f4
#
_entry.id   0691fe7a0aef83326c5d7cbb21bcf3f4
#
_cell.length_a   1.000
_cell.length_b   1.000
_cell.length_c   1.000
_cell.angle_alpha   90.00
_cell.angle_beta   90.00
_cell.angle_gamma   90.00
#
_symmetry.space_group_name_H-M   'P 1'
#
loop_
_entity.id
_entity.type
_entity.pdbx_description
1 polymer ?
#
loop_
_entity_poly.entity_id
_entity_poly.type
_entity_poly.pdbx_seq_one_letter_code
_entity_poly.pdbx_strand_id
1 'polypeptide(L)'
;MPAKDDQNVTIEEFFEYLKTYLDEKQIALVRKAYEFAAKKHADQKRRSGEPYIIHPTQVANILARMKMDEETLAAAFLHDVVEDTDTTLQQLKEMFGAKVAMLVDGVTKLGKIEYISKEERQIEN
;
A
#
# COMPACT_ATOMS: atom_id res chain seq x y z
N MET A 1 -26.87 -0.60 -1.45
CA MET A 1 -26.01 -0.78 -0.46
C MET A 1 -24.72 -1.39 -0.77
N PRO A 2 -24.69 -2.31 -1.60
CA PRO A 2 -23.47 -3.01 -1.86
C PRO A 2 -22.33 -2.15 -2.36
N ALA A 3 -22.65 -1.12 -3.04
CA ALA A 3 -21.61 -0.34 -3.69
C ALA A 3 -20.61 0.25 -2.74
N LYS A 4 -21.05 0.65 -1.57
CA LYS A 4 -20.14 1.26 -0.65
C LYS A 4 -19.15 0.27 -0.09
N ASP A 5 -19.53 -0.99 -0.03
CA ASP A 5 -18.70 -1.99 0.58
C ASP A 5 -17.49 -2.34 -0.26
N ASP A 6 -17.62 -2.22 -1.57
CA ASP A 6 -16.52 -2.54 -2.45
C ASP A 6 -15.44 -1.48 -2.45
N GLN A 7 -15.81 -0.27 -2.09
CA GLN A 7 -14.88 0.85 -2.21
C GLN A 7 -14.28 1.31 -0.89
N ASN A 8 -14.92 1.01 0.21
CA ASN A 8 -14.47 1.51 1.51
C ASN A 8 -14.39 0.41 2.53
N VAL A 9 -13.51 -0.53 2.27
CA VAL A 9 -13.25 -1.61 3.20
C VAL A 9 -12.55 -1.06 4.42
N THR A 10 -13.01 -1.41 5.62
CA THR A 10 -12.33 -1.00 6.82
C THR A 10 -11.09 -1.85 7.03
N ILE A 11 -10.17 -1.35 7.86
CA ILE A 11 -8.96 -2.11 8.13
C ILE A 11 -9.28 -3.41 8.86
N GLU A 12 -10.32 -3.42 9.69
CA GLU A 12 -10.74 -4.64 10.37
C GLU A 12 -11.24 -5.67 9.37
N GLU A 13 -12.05 -5.25 8.42
CA GLU A 13 -12.54 -6.15 7.38
C GLU A 13 -11.40 -6.69 6.53
N PHE A 14 -10.43 -5.84 6.23
CA PHE A 14 -9.27 -6.26 5.47
C PHE A 14 -8.51 -7.38 6.19
N PHE A 15 -8.22 -7.19 7.48
CA PHE A 15 -7.47 -8.21 8.21
C PHE A 15 -8.28 -9.48 8.42
N GLU A 16 -9.60 -9.36 8.56
CA GLU A 16 -10.44 -10.56 8.64
C GLU A 16 -10.37 -11.36 7.34
N TYR A 17 -10.37 -10.67 6.22
CA TYR A 17 -10.27 -11.35 4.95
C TYR A 17 -8.95 -12.10 4.81
N LEU A 18 -7.85 -11.51 5.28
CA LEU A 18 -6.54 -12.16 5.21
C LEU A 18 -6.51 -13.49 5.93
N LYS A 19 -7.29 -13.63 6.99
CA LYS A 19 -7.35 -14.89 7.74
C LYS A 19 -7.85 -16.04 6.88
N THR A 20 -8.50 -15.75 5.78
CA THR A 20 -9.03 -16.80 4.91
C THR A 20 -7.96 -17.49 4.09
N TYR A 21 -6.76 -16.89 3.96
CA TYR A 21 -5.72 -17.51 3.15
C TYR A 21 -4.29 -17.29 3.65
N LEU A 22 -4.08 -16.49 4.68
CA LEU A 22 -2.74 -16.24 5.24
C LEU A 22 -2.69 -16.72 6.69
N ASP A 23 -1.50 -17.13 7.14
CA ASP A 23 -1.32 -17.56 8.52
C ASP A 23 -0.96 -16.35 9.41
N GLU A 24 -0.80 -16.62 10.70
CA GLU A 24 -0.54 -15.57 11.67
C GLU A 24 0.73 -14.78 11.41
N LYS A 25 1.79 -15.48 11.00
CA LYS A 25 3.07 -14.83 10.74
C LYS A 25 2.98 -13.90 9.53
N GLN A 26 2.27 -14.37 8.51
CA GLN A 26 2.09 -13.59 7.30
C GLN A 26 1.25 -12.35 7.58
N ILE A 27 0.18 -12.52 8.35
CA ILE A 27 -0.67 -11.39 8.71
C ILE A 27 0.08 -10.41 9.59
N ALA A 28 0.96 -10.91 10.48
CA ALA A 28 1.75 -10.03 11.35
C ALA A 28 2.65 -9.10 10.53
N LEU A 29 3.23 -9.59 9.44
CA LEU A 29 4.06 -8.75 8.59
C LEU A 29 3.22 -7.63 7.95
N VAL A 30 2.04 -7.98 7.45
CA VAL A 30 1.14 -6.99 6.84
C VAL A 30 0.70 -5.96 7.87
N ARG A 31 0.37 -6.42 9.09
CA ARG A 31 -0.03 -5.52 10.15
C ARG A 31 1.09 -4.56 10.54
N LYS A 32 2.33 -5.07 10.59
CA LYS A 32 3.48 -4.23 10.90
C LYS A 32 3.63 -3.13 9.85
N ALA A 33 3.45 -3.49 8.58
CA ALA A 33 3.54 -2.51 7.50
C ALA A 33 2.42 -1.48 7.59
N TYR A 34 1.20 -1.94 7.88
CA TYR A 34 0.07 -1.05 8.04
C TYR A 34 0.32 -0.05 9.18
N GLU A 35 0.77 -0.55 10.33
CA GLU A 35 0.97 0.32 11.49
C GLU A 35 2.09 1.32 11.25
N PHE A 36 3.15 0.90 10.58
CA PHE A 36 4.24 1.80 10.25
C PHE A 36 3.76 2.89 9.30
N ALA A 37 3.02 2.52 8.27
CA ALA A 37 2.51 3.49 7.30
C ALA A 37 1.51 4.45 7.96
N ALA A 38 0.64 3.93 8.80
CA ALA A 38 -0.34 4.77 9.50
C ALA A 38 0.37 5.78 10.37
N LYS A 39 1.41 5.37 11.07
CA LYS A 39 2.16 6.28 11.94
C LYS A 39 2.88 7.36 11.13
N LYS A 40 3.49 6.98 10.01
CA LYS A 40 4.22 7.95 9.19
C LYS A 40 3.30 8.94 8.51
N HIS A 41 2.08 8.54 8.20
CA HIS A 41 1.10 9.42 7.55
C HIS A 41 0.10 10.04 8.51
N ALA A 42 0.31 9.88 9.83
CA ALA A 42 -0.70 10.28 10.82
C ALA A 42 -1.17 11.72 10.67
N ASP A 43 -0.26 12.62 10.33
CA ASP A 43 -0.60 14.04 10.23
C ASP A 43 -0.91 14.48 8.81
N GLN A 44 -0.91 13.55 7.85
CA GLN A 44 -1.13 13.86 6.46
C GLN A 44 -2.56 13.53 6.05
N LYS A 45 -3.09 14.34 5.15
CA LYS A 45 -4.42 14.10 4.60
C LYS A 45 -4.36 14.35 3.10
N ARG A 46 -5.21 13.64 2.36
CA ARG A 46 -5.35 13.88 0.94
C ARG A 46 -6.10 15.20 0.74
N ARG A 47 -6.09 15.70 -0.48
CA ARG A 47 -6.81 16.94 -0.79
C ARG A 47 -8.28 16.87 -0.42
N SER A 48 -8.85 15.66 -0.45
CA SER A 48 -10.25 15.47 -0.08
C SER A 48 -10.49 15.57 1.42
N GLY A 49 -9.42 15.62 2.22
CA GLY A 49 -9.55 15.64 3.67
C GLY A 49 -9.50 14.26 4.30
N GLU A 50 -9.48 13.21 3.49
CA GLU A 50 -9.43 11.85 4.01
C GLU A 50 -8.06 11.52 4.59
N PRO A 51 -8.01 10.71 5.66
CA PRO A 51 -6.71 10.23 6.16
C PRO A 51 -5.96 9.49 5.05
N TYR A 52 -4.67 9.73 4.98
CA TYR A 52 -3.85 9.18 3.92
C TYR A 52 -3.86 7.65 3.87
N ILE A 53 -3.96 6.99 5.04
CA ILE A 53 -3.89 5.54 5.13
C ILE A 53 -5.07 4.82 4.45
N ILE A 54 -6.17 5.52 4.21
CA ILE A 54 -7.34 4.91 3.57
C ILE A 54 -7.02 4.44 2.16
N HIS A 55 -6.28 5.23 1.41
CA HIS A 55 -5.95 4.87 0.03
C HIS A 55 -5.13 3.58 -0.08
N PRO A 56 -3.99 3.44 0.61
CA PRO A 56 -3.25 2.18 0.52
C PRO A 56 -4.02 0.98 1.07
N THR A 57 -4.94 1.21 2.01
CA THR A 57 -5.78 0.13 2.50
C THR A 57 -6.67 -0.41 1.37
N GLN A 58 -7.24 0.48 0.56
CA GLN A 58 -8.07 0.04 -0.56
C GLN A 58 -7.25 -0.71 -1.60
N VAL A 59 -6.04 -0.23 -1.90
CA VAL A 59 -5.15 -0.92 -2.83
C VAL A 59 -4.79 -2.30 -2.28
N ALA A 60 -4.44 -2.39 -1.00
CA ALA A 60 -4.09 -3.67 -0.39
C ALA A 60 -5.28 -4.63 -0.43
N ASN A 61 -6.50 -4.12 -0.25
CA ASN A 61 -7.68 -4.96 -0.31
C ASN A 61 -7.87 -5.57 -1.70
N ILE A 62 -7.65 -4.79 -2.74
CA ILE A 62 -7.74 -5.30 -4.10
C ILE A 62 -6.74 -6.43 -4.30
N LEU A 63 -5.51 -6.24 -3.85
CA LEU A 63 -4.47 -7.25 -3.98
C LEU A 63 -4.79 -8.50 -3.15
N ALA A 64 -5.36 -8.32 -1.97
CA ALA A 64 -5.76 -9.45 -1.13
C ALA A 64 -6.83 -10.28 -1.80
N ARG A 65 -7.77 -9.63 -2.50
CA ARG A 65 -8.80 -10.35 -3.23
C ARG A 65 -8.23 -11.18 -4.38
N MET A 66 -7.06 -10.80 -4.85
CA MET A 66 -6.33 -11.56 -5.85
C MET A 66 -5.42 -12.61 -5.21
N LYS A 67 -5.50 -12.78 -3.89
CA LYS A 67 -4.70 -13.76 -3.13
C LYS A 67 -3.21 -13.51 -3.20
N MET A 68 -2.82 -12.25 -3.23
CA MET A 68 -1.41 -11.89 -3.25
C MET A 68 -0.76 -12.19 -1.90
N ASP A 69 0.55 -12.42 -1.91
CA ASP A 69 1.26 -12.80 -0.71
C ASP A 69 1.43 -11.62 0.25
N GLU A 70 1.87 -11.95 1.46
CA GLU A 70 2.01 -10.94 2.50
C GLU A 70 3.02 -9.85 2.16
N GLU A 71 4.06 -10.20 1.43
CA GLU A 71 5.08 -9.22 1.08
C GLU A 71 4.57 -8.20 0.08
N THR A 72 3.74 -8.65 -0.85
CA THR A 72 3.10 -7.75 -1.81
C THR A 72 2.13 -6.82 -1.10
N LEU A 73 1.36 -7.35 -0.16
CA LEU A 73 0.41 -6.53 0.61
C LEU A 73 1.14 -5.52 1.48
N ALA A 74 2.25 -5.93 2.11
CA ALA A 74 3.06 -5.01 2.90
C ALA A 74 3.59 -3.88 2.03
N ALA A 75 4.06 -4.22 0.82
CA ALA A 75 4.58 -3.21 -0.09
C ALA A 75 3.51 -2.21 -0.49
N ALA A 76 2.26 -2.66 -0.61
CA ALA A 76 1.17 -1.76 -0.95
C ALA A 76 0.99 -0.67 0.10
N PHE A 77 1.14 -1.01 1.39
CA PHE A 77 1.06 -0.01 2.45
C PHE A 77 2.28 0.90 2.49
N LEU A 78 3.43 0.40 2.06
CA LEU A 78 4.69 1.11 2.26
C LEU A 78 5.15 1.95 1.08
N HIS A 79 4.56 1.76 -0.10
CA HIS A 79 5.11 2.43 -1.29
C HIS A 79 5.01 3.95 -1.20
N ASP A 80 3.92 4.50 -0.67
CA ASP A 80 3.79 5.94 -0.54
C ASP A 80 4.64 6.50 0.60
N VAL A 81 4.99 5.66 1.57
CA VAL A 81 5.80 6.12 2.70
C VAL A 81 7.17 6.61 2.23
N VAL A 82 7.78 5.89 1.28
CA VAL A 82 9.09 6.28 0.78
C VAL A 82 9.00 7.58 -0.01
N GLU A 83 7.93 7.76 -0.78
CA GLU A 83 7.78 8.96 -1.60
C GLU A 83 7.38 10.19 -0.79
N ASP A 84 6.55 9.99 0.24
CA ASP A 84 5.92 11.11 0.93
C ASP A 84 6.50 11.43 2.29
N THR A 85 7.45 10.63 2.76
CA THR A 85 8.09 10.87 4.06
C THR A 85 9.60 10.71 3.89
N ASP A 86 10.33 10.85 5.00
CA ASP A 86 11.79 10.71 4.97
C ASP A 86 12.25 9.25 5.12
N THR A 87 11.33 8.31 5.06
CA THR A 87 11.66 6.88 5.14
C THR A 87 12.41 6.44 3.88
N THR A 88 13.48 5.69 4.05
CA THR A 88 14.29 5.22 2.92
C THR A 88 14.05 3.74 2.64
N LEU A 89 14.42 3.31 1.43
CA LEU A 89 14.36 1.90 1.08
C LEU A 89 15.24 1.06 1.98
N GLN A 90 16.39 1.61 2.42
CA GLN A 90 17.28 0.88 3.32
C GLN A 90 16.59 0.61 4.65
N GLN A 91 15.83 1.58 5.17
CA GLN A 91 15.08 1.37 6.40
C GLN A 91 14.04 0.28 6.22
N LEU A 92 13.34 0.26 5.10
CA LEU A 92 12.35 -0.78 4.84
C LEU A 92 13.00 -2.15 4.74
N LYS A 93 14.16 -2.22 4.12
CA LYS A 93 14.89 -3.47 4.02
C LYS A 93 15.23 -4.03 5.39
N GLU A 94 15.67 -3.15 6.29
CA GLU A 94 16.05 -3.55 7.64
C GLU A 94 14.83 -3.96 8.48
N MET A 95 13.70 -3.30 8.28
CA MET A 95 12.51 -3.54 9.08
C MET A 95 11.63 -4.66 8.53
N PHE A 96 11.54 -4.78 7.23
CA PHE A 96 10.57 -5.67 6.58
C PHE A 96 11.19 -6.72 5.67
N GLY A 97 12.48 -6.59 5.39
CA GLY A 97 13.18 -7.55 4.55
C GLY A 97 13.43 -7.06 3.15
N ALA A 98 14.41 -7.69 2.49
CA ALA A 98 14.86 -7.27 1.17
C ALA A 98 13.75 -7.38 0.12
N LYS A 99 12.91 -8.40 0.20
CA LYS A 99 11.88 -8.60 -0.80
C LYS A 99 10.82 -7.50 -0.77
N VAL A 100 10.40 -7.10 0.44
CA VAL A 100 9.44 -6.02 0.59
C VAL A 100 10.03 -4.72 0.01
N ALA A 101 11.29 -4.41 0.36
CA ALA A 101 11.94 -3.22 -0.15
C ALA A 101 12.05 -3.24 -1.68
N MET A 102 12.36 -4.39 -2.24
CA MET A 102 12.45 -4.55 -3.68
C MET A 102 11.09 -4.30 -4.35
N LEU A 103 10.02 -4.81 -3.76
CA LEU A 103 8.69 -4.61 -4.32
C LEU A 103 8.27 -3.15 -4.24
N VAL A 104 8.57 -2.47 -3.13
CA VAL A 104 8.28 -1.04 -3.00
C VAL A 104 9.03 -0.25 -4.07
N ASP A 105 10.30 -0.54 -4.26
CA ASP A 105 11.10 0.13 -5.27
C ASP A 105 10.53 -0.08 -6.67
N GLY A 106 10.11 -1.31 -6.96
CA GLY A 106 9.53 -1.63 -8.26
C GLY A 106 8.23 -0.90 -8.52
N VAL A 107 7.36 -0.82 -7.53
CA VAL A 107 6.09 -0.11 -7.67
C VAL A 107 6.33 1.37 -7.91
N THR A 108 7.27 1.96 -7.18
CA THR A 108 7.61 3.37 -7.34
C THR A 108 8.09 3.66 -8.76
N LYS A 109 8.95 2.80 -9.29
CA LYS A 109 9.49 2.99 -10.65
C LYS A 109 8.40 2.83 -11.71
N LEU A 110 7.49 1.88 -11.52
CA LEU A 110 6.39 1.70 -12.46
C LEU A 110 5.46 2.91 -12.46
N GLY A 111 5.20 3.47 -11.29
CA GLY A 111 4.39 4.66 -11.19
C GLY A 111 4.98 5.83 -11.96
N LYS A 112 6.29 6.00 -11.89
CA LYS A 112 6.97 7.06 -12.62
C LYS A 112 6.86 6.87 -14.13
N ILE A 113 6.98 5.63 -14.60
CA ILE A 113 6.86 5.33 -16.03
C ILE A 113 5.46 5.66 -16.52
N GLU A 114 4.43 5.26 -15.77
CA GLU A 114 3.05 5.56 -16.13
C GLU A 114 2.79 7.05 -16.18
N TYR A 115 3.34 7.78 -15.24
CA TYR A 115 3.18 9.23 -15.20
C TYR A 115 3.76 9.87 -16.47
N ILE A 116 4.95 9.46 -16.85
CA ILE A 116 5.59 9.99 -18.06
C ILE A 116 4.76 9.68 -19.29
N SER A 117 4.23 8.46 -19.38
CA SER A 117 3.41 8.07 -20.53
C SER A 117 2.17 8.93 -20.67
N LYS A 118 1.52 9.23 -19.55
CA LYS A 118 0.33 10.08 -19.57
C LYS A 118 0.65 11.49 -20.00
N GLU A 119 1.77 12.02 -19.52
CA GLU A 119 2.21 13.35 -19.92
C GLU A 119 2.48 13.43 -21.41
N GLU A 120 3.14 12.41 -21.94
CA GLU A 120 3.44 12.37 -23.36
C GLU A 120 2.17 12.35 -24.21
N ARG A 121 1.19 11.56 -23.78
CA ARG A 121 -0.07 11.50 -24.51
C ARG A 121 -0.78 12.84 -24.55
N GLN A 122 -0.76 13.54 -23.44
CA GLN A 122 -1.40 14.85 -23.38
C GLN A 122 -0.75 15.86 -24.32
N ILE A 123 0.55 15.77 -24.43
CA ILE A 123 1.28 16.69 -25.30
C ILE A 123 0.93 16.44 -26.76
N GLU A 124 0.75 15.19 -27.13
CA GLU A 124 0.42 14.85 -28.53
C GLU A 124 -0.97 15.27 -28.93
N ASN A 125 -1.85 15.35 -27.99
CA ASN A 125 -3.23 15.74 -28.27
C ASN A 125 -3.38 17.25 -28.25
#